data_413d97bc39807b03fbb40a42a0c95c06
#
_entry.id   413d97bc39807b03fbb40a42a0c95c06
#
_cell.length_a   1.000
_cell.length_b   1.000
_cell.length_c   1.000
_cell.angle_alpha   90.00
_cell.angle_beta   90.00
_cell.angle_gamma   90.00
#
_symmetry.space_group_name_H-M   'P 1'
#
loop_
_entity.id
_entity.type
_entity.pdbx_description
1 polymer ?
#
loop_
_entity_poly.entity_id
_entity_poly.type
_entity_poly.pdbx_seq_one_letter_code
_entity_poly.pdbx_strand_id
1 'polypeptide(L)'
;PTITYTYPAMSYEANVAQVLQAQWKKLGVDVKLEAMEYEVYVDERRNGKLQMARMQWYADYNDPTSWLKMYQTGNAQNDVKWSNAKYDKLIQESDKNLDEASRQKQLMEAEKILVSEDTVICPLFSPSNQDLIDPSLTGYYTDGLAYTFFYKTTKK
;
A
#
# COMPACT_ATOMS: atom_id res chain seq x y z
N PRO A 1 20.45 -13.67 8.45
CA PRO A 1 20.73 -12.47 7.68
C PRO A 1 20.34 -11.21 8.46
N THR A 2 20.97 -10.10 8.17
CA THR A 2 20.63 -8.79 8.73
C THR A 2 20.02 -7.94 7.61
N ILE A 3 18.87 -7.32 7.88
CA ILE A 3 18.21 -6.40 6.96
C ILE A 3 17.91 -5.07 7.66
N THR A 4 17.85 -3.98 6.90
CA THR A 4 17.42 -2.69 7.42
C THR A 4 15.98 -2.41 6.97
N TYR A 5 15.09 -2.16 7.93
CA TYR A 5 13.72 -1.72 7.70
C TYR A 5 13.60 -0.25 8.07
N THR A 6 13.35 0.57 7.06
CA THR A 6 13.26 2.03 7.20
C THR A 6 11.80 2.48 7.15
N TYR A 7 11.45 3.41 8.04
CA TYR A 7 10.08 3.93 8.17
C TYR A 7 10.10 5.41 8.58
N PRO A 8 9.02 6.17 8.28
CA PRO A 8 8.95 7.57 8.71
C PRO A 8 8.79 7.67 10.23
N ALA A 9 9.45 8.65 10.84
CA ALA A 9 9.47 8.87 12.30
C ALA A 9 8.11 9.38 12.83
N MET A 10 7.08 8.56 12.66
CA MET A 10 5.71 8.79 13.13
C MET A 10 5.36 7.76 14.21
N SER A 11 4.57 8.15 15.21
CA SER A 11 4.37 7.37 16.43
C SER A 11 3.86 5.94 16.21
N TYR A 12 2.91 5.73 15.31
CA TYR A 12 2.37 4.38 15.08
C TYR A 12 3.27 3.51 14.21
N GLU A 13 4.09 4.08 13.33
CA GLU A 13 5.01 3.34 12.47
C GLU A 13 6.12 2.65 13.26
N ALA A 14 6.59 3.27 14.33
CA ALA A 14 7.55 2.66 15.25
C ALA A 14 6.98 1.38 15.90
N ASN A 15 5.71 1.38 16.28
CA ASN A 15 5.05 0.20 16.85
C ASN A 15 4.96 -0.94 15.82
N VAL A 16 4.55 -0.63 14.59
CA VAL A 16 4.52 -1.61 13.49
C VAL A 16 5.90 -2.19 13.23
N ALA A 17 6.93 -1.34 13.15
CA ALA A 17 8.31 -1.75 12.93
C ALA A 17 8.82 -2.72 14.02
N GLN A 18 8.54 -2.45 15.29
CA GLN A 18 8.91 -3.30 16.42
C GLN A 18 8.22 -4.68 16.37
N VAL A 19 6.94 -4.71 15.99
CA VAL A 19 6.20 -5.97 15.84
C VAL A 19 6.80 -6.81 14.72
N LEU A 20 7.10 -6.20 13.56
CA LEU A 20 7.74 -6.89 12.44
C LEU A 20 9.12 -7.41 12.82
N GLN A 21 9.95 -6.59 13.47
CA GLN A 21 11.26 -7.00 13.97
C GLN A 21 11.17 -8.23 14.87
N ALA A 22 10.22 -8.22 15.82
CA ALA A 22 10.02 -9.34 16.75
C ALA A 22 9.54 -10.62 16.05
N GLN A 23 8.69 -10.49 15.01
CA GLN A 23 8.22 -11.63 14.22
C GLN A 23 9.33 -12.21 13.35
N TRP A 24 10.08 -11.39 12.63
CA TRP A 24 11.16 -11.85 11.75
C TRP A 24 12.35 -12.41 12.52
N LYS A 25 12.59 -11.94 13.74
CA LYS A 25 13.58 -12.55 14.63
C LYS A 25 13.31 -14.04 14.89
N LYS A 26 12.03 -14.44 14.97
CA LYS A 26 11.64 -15.86 15.13
C LYS A 26 11.98 -16.70 13.89
N LEU A 27 12.14 -16.07 12.74
CA LEU A 27 12.58 -16.69 11.49
C LEU A 27 14.11 -16.66 11.31
N GLY A 28 14.87 -16.18 12.31
CA GLY A 28 16.32 -16.04 12.25
C GLY A 28 16.80 -14.84 11.44
N VAL A 29 15.96 -13.84 11.24
CA VAL A 29 16.30 -12.59 10.55
C VAL A 29 16.54 -11.48 11.56
N ASP A 30 17.73 -10.89 11.55
CA ASP A 30 18.02 -9.67 12.31
C ASP A 30 17.56 -8.45 11.55
N VAL A 31 16.70 -7.63 12.18
CA VAL A 31 16.16 -6.43 11.58
C VAL A 31 16.71 -5.20 12.30
N LYS A 32 17.45 -4.38 11.57
CA LYS A 32 17.81 -3.04 12.01
C LYS A 32 16.65 -2.10 11.69
N LEU A 33 16.09 -1.46 12.72
CA LEU A 33 15.05 -0.45 12.56
C LEU A 33 15.68 0.93 12.36
N GLU A 34 15.23 1.64 11.33
CA GLU A 34 15.71 2.97 10.99
C GLU A 34 14.54 3.93 10.79
N ALA A 35 14.38 4.86 11.73
CA ALA A 35 13.40 5.93 11.64
C ALA A 35 14.03 7.13 10.94
N MET A 36 13.35 7.67 9.94
CA MET A 36 13.77 8.88 9.23
C MET A 36 12.71 9.99 9.36
N GLU A 37 13.17 11.24 9.31
CA GLU A 37 12.26 12.37 9.11
C GLU A 37 11.48 12.16 7.81
N TYR A 38 10.21 12.61 7.79
CA TYR A 38 9.26 12.22 6.73
C TYR A 38 9.69 12.62 5.32
N GLU A 39 10.16 13.85 5.13
CA GLU A 39 10.57 14.33 3.80
C GLU A 39 11.84 13.63 3.31
N VAL A 40 12.81 13.42 4.20
CA VAL A 40 14.02 12.65 3.92
C VAL A 40 13.67 11.21 3.55
N TYR A 41 12.77 10.59 4.33
CA TYR A 41 12.28 9.24 4.06
C TYR A 41 11.65 9.11 2.66
N VAL A 42 10.78 10.06 2.30
CA VAL A 42 10.11 10.05 0.99
C VAL A 42 11.12 10.20 -0.15
N ASP A 43 12.11 11.09 0.00
CA ASP A 43 13.16 11.28 -1.02
C ASP A 43 14.03 10.02 -1.18
N GLU A 44 14.55 9.47 -0.10
CA GLU A 44 15.39 8.27 -0.12
C GLU A 44 14.63 7.04 -0.69
N ARG A 45 13.37 6.88 -0.34
CA ARG A 45 12.50 5.83 -0.86
C ARG A 45 12.27 5.99 -2.36
N ARG A 46 11.87 7.19 -2.82
CA ARG A 46 11.64 7.48 -4.25
C ARG A 46 12.87 7.29 -5.11
N ASN A 47 14.03 7.51 -4.54
CA ASN A 47 15.31 7.29 -5.20
C ASN A 47 15.79 5.82 -5.15
N GLY A 48 15.01 4.91 -4.54
CA GLY A 48 15.33 3.49 -4.46
C GLY A 48 16.55 3.18 -3.58
N LYS A 49 16.86 4.04 -2.61
CA LYS A 49 18.06 3.90 -1.76
C LYS A 49 17.82 3.04 -0.52
N LEU A 50 16.57 2.72 -0.19
CA LEU A 50 16.21 1.96 1.00
C LEU A 50 16.13 0.48 0.69
N GLN A 51 16.70 -0.35 1.57
CA GLN A 51 16.70 -1.81 1.41
C GLN A 51 15.26 -2.37 1.57
N MET A 52 14.58 -2.00 2.62
CA MET A 52 13.18 -2.31 2.88
C MET A 52 12.52 -1.10 3.49
N ALA A 53 11.45 -0.65 2.88
CA ALA A 53 10.79 0.59 3.23
C ALA A 53 9.31 0.39 3.55
N ARG A 54 8.82 1.07 4.57
CA ARG A 54 7.39 1.15 4.87
C ARG A 54 6.66 1.92 3.77
N MET A 55 5.62 1.33 3.20
CA MET A 55 4.75 2.00 2.24
C MET A 55 3.30 1.88 2.68
N GLN A 56 2.52 2.91 2.42
CA GLN A 56 1.07 2.93 2.56
C GLN A 56 0.47 3.64 1.35
N TRP A 57 -0.61 3.09 0.83
CA TRP A 57 -1.34 3.66 -0.28
C TRP A 57 -2.84 3.61 -0.01
N TYR A 58 -3.53 4.69 -0.33
CA TYR A 58 -4.98 4.75 -0.38
C TYR A 58 -5.43 4.73 -1.83
N ALA A 59 -6.53 4.04 -2.12
CA ALA A 59 -7.05 4.00 -3.48
C ALA A 59 -7.48 5.39 -3.96
N ASP A 60 -7.04 5.77 -5.16
CA ASP A 60 -7.51 6.99 -5.82
C ASP A 60 -8.91 6.80 -6.41
N TYR A 61 -9.27 5.55 -6.73
CA TYR A 61 -10.56 5.13 -7.28
C TYR A 61 -10.84 3.67 -6.91
N ASN A 62 -12.13 3.28 -6.96
CA ASN A 62 -12.57 1.93 -6.55
C ASN A 62 -12.31 0.87 -7.65
N ASP A 63 -11.04 0.55 -7.86
CA ASP A 63 -10.59 -0.51 -8.75
C ASP A 63 -9.19 -1.02 -8.31
N PRO A 64 -8.88 -2.34 -8.44
CA PRO A 64 -7.57 -2.89 -8.06
C PRO A 64 -6.40 -2.22 -8.79
N THR A 65 -6.61 -1.68 -9.97
CA THR A 65 -5.57 -0.97 -10.72
C THR A 65 -5.09 0.30 -10.02
N SER A 66 -5.84 0.84 -9.05
CA SER A 66 -5.38 1.95 -8.21
C SER A 66 -4.13 1.61 -7.38
N TRP A 67 -3.89 0.33 -7.11
CA TRP A 67 -2.67 -0.17 -6.45
C TRP A 67 -1.70 -0.80 -7.46
N LEU A 68 -2.19 -1.62 -8.37
CA LEU A 68 -1.32 -2.41 -9.25
C LEU A 68 -0.56 -1.54 -10.26
N LYS A 69 -1.18 -0.48 -10.81
CA LYS A 69 -0.51 0.42 -11.76
C LYS A 69 0.73 1.12 -11.22
N MET A 70 0.81 1.30 -9.91
CA MET A 70 2.00 1.91 -9.28
C MET A 70 3.29 1.16 -9.60
N TYR A 71 3.23 -0.15 -9.75
CA TYR A 71 4.40 -1.03 -9.92
C TYR A 71 4.74 -1.31 -11.38
N GLN A 72 4.04 -0.70 -12.36
CA GLN A 72 4.43 -0.79 -13.76
C GLN A 72 5.82 -0.20 -14.00
N THR A 73 6.53 -0.78 -14.94
CA THR A 73 7.85 -0.30 -15.36
C THR A 73 7.80 1.18 -15.74
N GLY A 74 8.66 1.98 -15.13
CA GLY A 74 8.76 3.42 -15.41
C GLY A 74 7.67 4.29 -14.77
N ASN A 75 6.73 3.73 -14.02
CA ASN A 75 5.78 4.54 -13.26
C ASN A 75 6.51 5.34 -12.18
N ALA A 76 6.17 6.62 -12.04
CA ALA A 76 6.80 7.53 -11.09
C ALA A 76 6.61 7.11 -9.62
N GLN A 77 5.58 6.32 -9.33
CA GLN A 77 5.26 5.78 -8.00
C GLN A 77 5.91 4.41 -7.73
N ASN A 78 6.60 3.83 -8.73
CA ASN A 78 7.36 2.59 -8.56
C ASN A 78 8.70 2.88 -7.87
N ASP A 79 8.63 3.13 -6.57
CA ASP A 79 9.80 3.50 -5.77
C ASP A 79 10.84 2.37 -5.65
N VAL A 80 10.41 1.12 -5.78
CA VAL A 80 11.30 -0.05 -5.78
C VAL A 80 12.07 -0.24 -7.08
N LYS A 81 11.75 0.55 -8.12
CA LYS A 81 12.37 0.48 -9.46
C LYS A 81 12.32 -0.90 -10.11
N TRP A 82 11.34 -1.70 -9.72
CA TRP A 82 11.10 -3.02 -10.28
C TRP A 82 10.56 -2.95 -11.71
N SER A 83 10.84 -3.97 -12.50
CA SER A 83 10.40 -4.08 -13.90
C SER A 83 10.07 -5.52 -14.22
N ASN A 84 8.88 -5.76 -14.78
CA ASN A 84 8.47 -7.07 -15.26
C ASN A 84 7.51 -6.93 -16.44
N ALA A 85 7.97 -7.33 -17.64
CA ALA A 85 7.21 -7.18 -18.88
C ALA A 85 5.90 -7.97 -18.90
N LYS A 86 5.84 -9.15 -18.22
CA LYS A 86 4.59 -9.93 -18.08
C LYS A 86 3.58 -9.18 -17.24
N TYR A 87 4.03 -8.59 -16.14
CA TYR A 87 3.20 -7.75 -15.27
C TYR A 87 2.64 -6.55 -16.02
N ASP A 88 3.49 -5.80 -16.70
CA ASP A 88 3.09 -4.61 -17.44
C ASP A 88 2.04 -4.95 -18.51
N LYS A 89 2.24 -6.08 -19.21
CA LYS A 89 1.29 -6.55 -20.22
C LYS A 89 -0.06 -6.90 -19.61
N LEU A 90 -0.09 -7.61 -18.48
CA LEU A 90 -1.34 -7.96 -17.79
C LEU A 90 -2.15 -6.73 -17.40
N ILE A 91 -1.49 -5.71 -16.85
CA ILE A 91 -2.15 -4.44 -16.46
C ILE A 91 -2.68 -3.71 -17.71
N GLN A 92 -1.88 -3.60 -18.78
CA GLN A 92 -2.30 -2.93 -20.03
C GLN A 92 -3.47 -3.64 -20.72
N GLU A 93 -3.47 -4.97 -20.69
CA GLU A 93 -4.56 -5.78 -21.27
C GLU A 93 -5.83 -5.68 -20.41
N SER A 94 -5.71 -5.65 -19.08
CA SER A 94 -6.85 -5.48 -18.17
C SER A 94 -7.60 -4.15 -18.37
N ASP A 95 -6.89 -3.10 -18.74
CA ASP A 95 -7.50 -1.79 -19.03
C ASP A 95 -8.43 -1.80 -20.25
N LYS A 96 -8.22 -2.73 -21.16
CA LYS A 96 -8.98 -2.87 -22.41
C LYS A 96 -10.01 -4.01 -22.37
N ASN A 97 -9.96 -4.82 -21.33
CA ASN A 97 -10.79 -6.01 -21.23
C ASN A 97 -12.16 -5.65 -20.65
N LEU A 98 -13.20 -5.80 -21.47
CA LEU A 98 -14.60 -5.53 -21.08
C LEU A 98 -15.28 -6.75 -20.43
N ASP A 99 -14.68 -7.94 -20.51
CA ASP A 99 -15.16 -9.12 -19.78
C ASP A 99 -14.63 -9.09 -18.36
N GLU A 100 -15.50 -8.83 -17.38
CA GLU A 100 -15.14 -8.64 -15.98
C GLU A 100 -14.44 -9.86 -15.38
N ALA A 101 -14.90 -11.08 -15.72
CA ALA A 101 -14.34 -12.31 -15.16
C ALA A 101 -12.91 -12.56 -15.69
N SER A 102 -12.68 -12.26 -16.95
CA SER A 102 -11.36 -12.34 -17.59
C SER A 102 -10.42 -11.25 -17.06
N ARG A 103 -10.93 -10.03 -16.90
CA ARG A 103 -10.20 -8.91 -16.34
C ARG A 103 -9.72 -9.20 -14.91
N GLN A 104 -10.59 -9.70 -14.06
CA GLN A 104 -10.26 -10.12 -12.70
C GLN A 104 -9.11 -11.15 -12.68
N LYS A 105 -9.14 -12.14 -13.55
CA LYS A 105 -8.05 -13.14 -13.66
C LYS A 105 -6.72 -12.51 -14.04
N GLN A 106 -6.72 -11.54 -14.95
CA GLN A 106 -5.51 -10.80 -15.33
C GLN A 106 -4.94 -10.02 -14.15
N LEU A 107 -5.78 -9.33 -13.38
CA LEU A 107 -5.36 -8.55 -12.22
C LEU A 107 -4.86 -9.46 -11.09
N MET A 108 -5.52 -10.60 -10.84
CA MET A 108 -5.05 -11.59 -9.85
C MET A 108 -3.70 -12.20 -10.23
N GLU A 109 -3.47 -12.48 -11.52
CA GLU A 109 -2.17 -12.99 -11.99
C GLU A 109 -1.09 -11.92 -11.85
N ALA A 110 -1.39 -10.64 -12.12
CA ALA A 110 -0.47 -9.53 -11.89
C ALA A 110 -0.12 -9.41 -10.40
N GLU A 111 -1.11 -9.44 -9.51
CA GLU A 111 -0.90 -9.42 -8.06
C GLU A 111 -0.02 -10.59 -7.59
N LYS A 112 -0.26 -11.80 -8.11
CA LYS A 112 0.54 -12.98 -7.80
C LYS A 112 2.01 -12.80 -8.17
N ILE A 113 2.30 -12.21 -9.34
CA ILE A 113 3.67 -11.88 -9.74
C ILE A 113 4.30 -10.90 -8.73
N LEU A 114 3.59 -9.82 -8.42
CA LEU A 114 4.09 -8.75 -7.56
C LEU A 114 4.38 -9.23 -6.12
N VAL A 115 3.48 -10.01 -5.55
CA VAL A 115 3.49 -10.38 -4.12
C VAL A 115 4.17 -11.72 -3.87
N SER A 116 3.98 -12.71 -4.76
CA SER A 116 4.37 -14.09 -4.49
C SER A 116 5.54 -14.58 -5.34
N GLU A 117 5.61 -14.22 -6.61
CA GLU A 117 6.65 -14.72 -7.52
C GLU A 117 7.92 -13.87 -7.40
N ASP A 118 7.81 -12.56 -7.57
CA ASP A 118 8.94 -11.62 -7.50
C ASP A 118 9.13 -11.00 -6.10
N THR A 119 8.14 -11.14 -5.21
CA THR A 119 8.17 -10.68 -3.81
C THR A 119 8.59 -9.20 -3.70
N VAL A 120 8.05 -8.35 -4.56
CA VAL A 120 8.39 -6.92 -4.65
C VAL A 120 7.85 -6.15 -3.46
N ILE A 121 6.67 -6.55 -2.98
CA ILE A 121 6.01 -6.01 -1.81
C ILE A 121 5.54 -7.12 -0.87
N CYS A 122 5.44 -6.79 0.41
CA CYS A 122 4.85 -7.63 1.43
C CYS A 122 3.64 -6.88 2.03
N PRO A 123 2.41 -7.19 1.64
CA PRO A 123 1.21 -6.60 2.23
C PRO A 123 1.12 -6.96 3.72
N LEU A 124 0.89 -5.97 4.59
CA LEU A 124 0.84 -6.17 6.03
C LEU A 124 -0.59 -6.16 6.55
N PHE A 125 -1.31 -5.08 6.33
CA PHE A 125 -2.69 -4.92 6.77
C PHE A 125 -3.35 -3.72 6.08
N SER A 126 -4.68 -3.71 6.08
CA SER A 126 -5.48 -2.53 5.74
C SER A 126 -5.88 -1.82 7.03
N PRO A 127 -5.50 -0.54 7.21
CA PRO A 127 -5.92 0.20 8.39
C PRO A 127 -7.43 0.43 8.39
N SER A 128 -8.03 0.45 9.58
CA SER A 128 -9.43 0.83 9.79
C SER A 128 -9.50 2.22 10.42
N ASN A 129 -10.43 3.04 9.97
CA ASN A 129 -10.75 4.30 10.62
C ASN A 129 -11.73 4.04 11.78
N GLN A 130 -11.54 4.80 12.85
CA GLN A 130 -12.46 4.81 14.00
C GLN A 130 -12.92 6.25 14.21
N ASP A 131 -14.22 6.49 13.99
CA ASP A 131 -14.82 7.81 14.11
C ASP A 131 -15.68 7.88 15.37
N LEU A 132 -15.46 8.89 16.19
CA LEU A 132 -16.37 9.25 17.27
C LEU A 132 -17.35 10.30 16.78
N ILE A 133 -18.63 9.91 16.67
CA ILE A 133 -19.67 10.78 16.13
C ILE A 133 -20.76 10.99 17.18
N ASP A 134 -21.18 12.25 17.35
CA ASP A 134 -22.30 12.60 18.20
C ASP A 134 -23.56 11.85 17.74
N PRO A 135 -24.22 11.02 18.58
CA PRO A 135 -25.39 10.23 18.18
C PRO A 135 -26.60 11.06 17.77
N SER A 136 -26.62 12.36 18.05
CA SER A 136 -27.65 13.27 17.55
C SER A 136 -27.48 13.67 16.08
N LEU A 137 -26.32 13.40 15.46
CA LEU A 137 -26.05 13.69 14.05
C LEU A 137 -26.60 12.57 13.17
N THR A 138 -27.30 12.97 12.09
CA THR A 138 -27.85 12.05 11.08
C THR A 138 -27.57 12.56 9.67
N GLY A 139 -27.61 11.68 8.67
CA GLY A 139 -27.43 12.07 7.26
C GLY A 139 -25.98 12.21 6.78
N TYR A 140 -25.00 11.89 7.59
CA TYR A 140 -23.63 11.70 7.15
C TYR A 140 -23.44 10.27 6.58
N TYR A 141 -22.46 10.09 5.71
CA TYR A 141 -22.06 8.76 5.24
C TYR A 141 -20.57 8.76 4.88
N THR A 142 -19.96 7.57 4.96
CA THR A 142 -18.58 7.33 4.51
C THR A 142 -18.63 6.42 3.29
N ASP A 143 -17.91 6.79 2.23
CA ASP A 143 -17.82 5.97 1.02
C ASP A 143 -16.76 4.84 1.13
N GLY A 144 -16.66 4.03 0.08
CA GLY A 144 -15.70 2.92 0.01
C GLY A 144 -14.23 3.35 -0.05
N LEU A 145 -13.94 4.63 -0.27
CA LEU A 145 -12.59 5.23 -0.25
C LEU A 145 -12.29 5.93 1.08
N ALA A 146 -13.14 5.74 2.09
CA ALA A 146 -13.05 6.32 3.42
C ALA A 146 -13.23 7.85 3.48
N TYR A 147 -13.85 8.48 2.47
CA TYR A 147 -14.26 9.87 2.55
C TYR A 147 -15.60 10.01 3.27
N THR A 148 -15.64 10.84 4.31
CA THR A 148 -16.87 11.13 5.06
C THR A 148 -17.52 12.42 4.57
N PHE A 149 -18.78 12.34 4.24
CA PHE A 149 -19.57 13.44 3.66
C PHE A 149 -20.61 13.92 4.66
N PHE A 150 -20.64 15.23 4.91
CA PHE A 150 -21.51 15.88 5.88
C PHE A 150 -22.58 16.80 5.27
N TYR A 151 -22.65 16.94 3.94
CA TYR A 151 -23.52 17.91 3.26
C TYR A 151 -25.03 17.68 3.48
N LYS A 152 -25.43 16.49 3.93
CA LYS A 152 -26.82 16.17 4.33
C LYS A 152 -26.97 16.01 5.85
N THR A 153 -25.95 16.34 6.62
CA THR A 153 -25.96 16.13 8.06
C THR A 153 -26.87 17.12 8.74
N THR A 154 -27.73 16.60 9.61
CA THR A 154 -28.60 17.38 10.47
C THR A 154 -28.40 16.94 11.93
N LYS A 155 -28.63 17.85 12.85
CA LYS A 155 -28.64 17.55 14.29
C LYS A 155 -30.10 17.46 14.74
N LYS A 156 -30.45 16.34 15.42
CA LYS A 156 -31.77 16.17 16.08
C LYS A 156 -31.85 16.96 17.36
#